data_34178d649a68b7df7c63fa3529b9859e
#
_entry.id   34178d649a68b7df7c63fa3529b9859e
#
_cell.length_a   1.000
_cell.length_b   1.000
_cell.length_c   1.000
_cell.angle_alpha   90.00
_cell.angle_beta   90.00
_cell.angle_gamma   90.00
#
_symmetry.space_group_name_H-M   'P 1'
#
loop_
_entity.id
_entity.type
_entity.pdbx_description
1 polymer ?
#
loop_
_entity_poly.entity_id
_entity_poly.type
_entity_poly.pdbx_seq_one_letter_code
_entity_poly.pdbx_strand_id
1 'polypeptide(L)'
;MFECYDHNFFASDFHINIFVDAFKEAGNYVGLSTDKTKVQRVGWPMEYLKNSLDSYKGMPKENIILFPHRIAPEKQPDLFRDLQQYLPDYELIVCADKTLTKNEYHNLLGRAKMVFSANLQETLGISWYEGALVDCIPMVPDRLSYSEMAIPQFLYPSDWTINDSKYTQH
;
A
#
# COMPACT_ATOMS: atom_id res chain seq x y z
N MET A 1 18.05 -3.08 20.83
CA MET A 1 17.72 -4.17 19.88
C MET A 1 18.33 -3.93 18.50
N PHE A 2 18.17 -2.74 17.88
CA PHE A 2 18.72 -2.41 16.56
C PHE A 2 20.24 -2.58 16.46
N GLU A 3 20.99 -2.15 17.48
CA GLU A 3 22.46 -2.28 17.53
C GLU A 3 22.97 -3.72 17.66
N CYS A 4 22.07 -4.65 18.03
CA CYS A 4 22.41 -6.07 18.15
C CYS A 4 22.47 -6.80 16.80
N TYR A 5 22.03 -6.18 15.71
CA TYR A 5 22.06 -6.77 14.37
C TYR A 5 23.17 -6.16 13.53
N ASP A 6 23.84 -6.98 12.77
CA ASP A 6 24.87 -6.53 11.83
C ASP A 6 24.26 -5.79 10.65
N HIS A 7 23.06 -6.20 10.21
CA HIS A 7 22.30 -5.58 9.12
C HIS A 7 20.82 -5.50 9.44
N ASN A 8 20.19 -4.41 8.98
CA ASN A 8 18.75 -4.18 9.07
C ASN A 8 18.20 -3.90 7.68
N PHE A 9 17.21 -4.67 7.25
CA PHE A 9 16.66 -4.62 5.92
C PHE A 9 15.25 -4.05 5.91
N PHE A 10 14.99 -3.15 4.97
CA PHE A 10 13.70 -2.50 4.79
C PHE A 10 13.23 -2.60 3.33
N ALA A 11 11.92 -2.56 3.13
CA ALA A 11 11.33 -2.71 1.80
C ALA A 11 11.40 -1.42 0.97
N SER A 12 11.46 -0.23 1.60
CA SER A 12 11.44 1.08 0.93
C SER A 12 12.37 2.07 1.60
N ASP A 13 12.84 3.08 0.85
CA ASP A 13 13.62 4.18 1.40
C ASP A 13 12.77 5.07 2.31
N PHE A 14 11.47 5.22 2.01
CA PHE A 14 10.50 5.84 2.91
C PHE A 14 10.56 5.22 4.32
N HIS A 15 10.51 3.90 4.41
CA HIS A 15 10.54 3.18 5.68
C HIS A 15 11.88 3.32 6.38
N ILE A 16 13.00 3.30 5.63
CA ILE A 16 14.34 3.57 6.16
C ILE A 16 14.40 4.96 6.79
N ASN A 17 13.92 5.98 6.09
CA ASN A 17 14.00 7.36 6.55
C ASN A 17 13.22 7.57 7.85
N ILE A 18 11.96 7.09 7.92
CA ILE A 18 11.16 7.16 9.15
C ILE A 18 11.86 6.43 10.30
N PHE A 19 12.37 5.24 10.05
CA PHE A 19 13.06 4.45 11.06
C PHE A 19 14.32 5.17 11.57
N VAL A 20 15.15 5.68 10.66
CA VAL A 20 16.39 6.39 11.02
C VAL A 20 16.09 7.67 11.80
N ASP A 21 15.05 8.40 11.42
CA ASP A 21 14.69 9.65 12.11
C ASP A 21 14.13 9.37 13.52
N ALA A 22 13.23 8.39 13.65
CA ALA A 22 12.75 7.94 14.96
C ALA A 22 13.89 7.41 15.85
N PHE A 23 14.86 6.73 15.25
CA PHE A 23 16.02 6.19 15.97
C PHE A 23 16.97 7.30 16.42
N LYS A 24 17.17 8.34 15.61
CA LYS A 24 17.95 9.53 16.00
C LYS A 24 17.29 10.27 17.16
N GLU A 25 15.98 10.46 17.11
CA GLU A 25 15.23 11.07 18.22
C GLU A 25 15.42 10.27 19.52
N ALA A 26 15.23 8.95 19.47
CA ALA A 26 15.49 8.08 20.61
C ALA A 26 16.97 8.09 21.05
N GLY A 27 17.90 8.12 20.10
CA GLY A 27 19.34 8.17 20.34
C GLY A 27 19.80 9.43 21.05
N ASN A 28 19.17 10.56 20.80
CA ASN A 28 19.43 11.82 21.52
C ASN A 28 19.11 11.69 23.02
N TYR A 29 18.22 10.77 23.41
CA TYR A 29 17.90 10.48 24.80
C TYR A 29 18.82 9.47 25.48
N VAL A 30 19.40 8.53 24.71
CA VAL A 30 20.16 7.37 25.26
C VAL A 30 21.59 7.25 24.72
N GLY A 31 22.07 8.18 23.89
CA GLY A 31 23.45 8.19 23.40
C GLY A 31 23.79 7.06 22.41
N LEU A 32 22.81 6.54 21.68
CA LEU A 32 22.99 5.48 20.72
C LEU A 32 23.56 6.01 19.40
N SER A 33 24.48 5.24 18.78
CA SER A 33 25.02 5.55 17.47
C SER A 33 24.09 5.08 16.35
N THR A 34 23.75 5.96 15.40
CA THR A 34 23.02 5.61 14.18
C THR A 34 24.00 5.30 13.06
N ASP A 35 24.51 4.08 13.00
CA ASP A 35 25.34 3.65 11.89
C ASP A 35 24.46 3.28 10.68
N LYS A 36 24.41 4.19 9.71
CA LYS A 36 23.65 4.00 8.46
C LYS A 36 24.19 2.85 7.61
N THR A 37 25.41 2.39 7.83
CA THR A 37 25.97 1.25 7.08
C THR A 37 25.25 -0.07 7.41
N LYS A 38 24.58 -0.12 8.55
CA LYS A 38 23.77 -1.28 8.99
C LYS A 38 22.34 -1.27 8.47
N VAL A 39 21.96 -0.30 7.64
CA VAL A 39 20.60 -0.15 7.12
C VAL A 39 20.64 -0.31 5.61
N GLN A 40 19.88 -1.24 5.09
CA GLN A 40 19.87 -1.54 3.65
C GLN A 40 18.43 -1.71 3.15
N ARG A 41 18.19 -1.20 1.92
CA ARG A 41 16.97 -1.51 1.19
C ARG A 41 17.09 -2.89 0.53
N VAL A 42 16.07 -3.70 0.70
CA VAL A 42 15.93 -5.00 0.04
C VAL A 42 14.66 -4.98 -0.79
N GLY A 43 14.77 -5.31 -2.07
CA GLY A 43 13.61 -5.46 -2.94
C GLY A 43 12.73 -6.63 -2.50
N TRP A 44 11.46 -6.58 -2.87
CA TRP A 44 10.53 -7.69 -2.70
C TRP A 44 10.63 -8.68 -3.87
N PRO A 45 10.56 -10.00 -3.66
CA PRO A 45 10.64 -10.99 -4.74
C PRO A 45 9.35 -10.98 -5.58
N MET A 46 9.27 -10.05 -6.53
CA MET A 46 8.06 -9.80 -7.33
C MET A 46 7.77 -10.90 -8.36
N GLU A 47 8.76 -11.71 -8.71
CA GLU A 47 8.57 -12.78 -9.68
C GLU A 47 7.54 -13.81 -9.24
N TYR A 48 7.53 -14.15 -7.95
CA TYR A 48 6.50 -15.04 -7.40
C TYR A 48 5.09 -14.48 -7.58
N LEU A 49 4.90 -13.19 -7.31
CA LEU A 49 3.60 -12.52 -7.50
C LEU A 49 3.20 -12.52 -8.97
N LYS A 50 4.13 -12.15 -9.86
CA LYS A 50 3.91 -12.13 -11.30
C LYS A 50 3.46 -13.52 -11.79
N ASN A 51 4.17 -14.57 -11.43
CA ASN A 51 3.83 -15.94 -11.84
C ASN A 51 2.46 -16.38 -11.28
N SER A 52 2.11 -16.01 -10.05
CA SER A 52 0.82 -16.36 -9.45
C SER A 52 -0.37 -15.62 -10.05
N LEU A 53 -0.15 -14.49 -10.71
CA LEU A 53 -1.17 -13.62 -11.30
C LEU A 53 -1.25 -13.71 -12.82
N ASP A 54 -0.29 -14.37 -13.49
CA ASP A 54 -0.17 -14.39 -14.95
C ASP A 54 -1.44 -14.91 -15.64
N SER A 55 -2.10 -15.91 -15.08
CA SER A 55 -3.35 -16.47 -15.62
C SER A 55 -4.56 -15.52 -15.54
N TYR A 56 -4.47 -14.45 -14.75
CA TYR A 56 -5.55 -13.46 -14.58
C TYR A 56 -5.30 -12.18 -15.37
N LYS A 57 -4.15 -12.07 -16.02
CA LYS A 57 -3.80 -10.96 -16.90
C LYS A 57 -4.62 -11.00 -18.18
N GLY A 58 -5.02 -9.82 -18.68
CA GLY A 58 -5.80 -9.70 -19.92
C GLY A 58 -7.26 -10.15 -19.81
N MET A 59 -7.77 -10.41 -18.60
CA MET A 59 -9.19 -10.69 -18.39
C MET A 59 -10.05 -9.48 -18.78
N PRO A 60 -11.27 -9.70 -19.31
CA PRO A 60 -12.22 -8.62 -19.57
C PRO A 60 -12.49 -7.81 -18.30
N LYS A 61 -12.36 -6.48 -18.39
CA LYS A 61 -12.55 -5.59 -17.24
C LYS A 61 -14.01 -5.22 -17.05
N GLU A 62 -14.47 -5.33 -15.82
CA GLU A 62 -15.79 -4.93 -15.35
C GLU A 62 -15.70 -3.60 -14.60
N ASN A 63 -16.84 -2.92 -14.44
CA ASN A 63 -16.90 -1.66 -13.67
C ASN A 63 -16.77 -1.93 -12.16
N ILE A 64 -15.67 -2.52 -11.76
CA ILE A 64 -15.35 -2.85 -10.37
C ILE A 64 -14.16 -2.01 -9.91
N ILE A 65 -14.28 -1.43 -8.73
CA ILE A 65 -13.18 -0.80 -7.99
C ILE A 65 -12.97 -1.61 -6.72
N LEU A 66 -11.73 -2.06 -6.49
CA LEU A 66 -11.38 -2.86 -5.31
C LEU A 66 -10.68 -2.04 -4.25
N PHE A 67 -11.07 -2.30 -3.00
CA PHE A 67 -10.33 -1.91 -1.82
C PHE A 67 -9.72 -3.18 -1.18
N PRO A 68 -8.45 -3.50 -1.47
CA PRO A 68 -7.85 -4.79 -1.12
C PRO A 68 -7.21 -4.80 0.28
N HIS A 69 -7.61 -3.89 1.15
CA HIS A 69 -7.04 -3.74 2.48
C HIS A 69 -7.93 -4.37 3.56
N ARG A 70 -7.31 -4.69 4.71
CA ARG A 70 -8.03 -5.05 5.93
C ARG A 70 -8.89 -3.88 6.41
N ILE A 71 -9.94 -4.18 7.16
CA ILE A 71 -10.74 -3.15 7.82
C ILE A 71 -9.98 -2.66 9.04
N ALA A 72 -9.42 -1.46 8.92
CA ALA A 72 -8.70 -0.79 10.00
C ALA A 72 -8.75 0.73 9.79
N PRO A 73 -8.79 1.55 10.85
CA PRO A 73 -8.95 3.00 10.73
C PRO A 73 -7.89 3.66 9.84
N GLU A 74 -6.64 3.21 9.91
CA GLU A 74 -5.54 3.71 9.09
C GLU A 74 -5.64 3.34 7.61
N LYS A 75 -6.55 2.44 7.23
CA LYS A 75 -6.84 2.07 5.84
C LYS A 75 -8.01 2.85 5.25
N GLN A 76 -8.81 3.51 6.09
CA GLN A 76 -9.93 4.37 5.72
C GLN A 76 -11.01 3.66 4.86
N PRO A 77 -11.54 2.49 5.26
CA PRO A 77 -12.54 1.76 4.47
C PRO A 77 -13.84 2.54 4.30
N ASP A 78 -14.23 3.37 5.26
CA ASP A 78 -15.48 4.14 5.20
C ASP A 78 -15.40 5.24 4.14
N LEU A 79 -14.24 5.89 4.01
CA LEU A 79 -14.00 6.83 2.91
C LEU A 79 -14.20 6.16 1.55
N PHE A 80 -13.72 4.93 1.39
CA PHE A 80 -13.93 4.18 0.15
C PHE A 80 -15.41 3.84 -0.08
N ARG A 81 -16.13 3.40 0.97
CA ARG A 81 -17.58 3.12 0.88
C ARG A 81 -18.39 4.36 0.50
N ASP A 82 -18.01 5.53 1.03
CA ASP A 82 -18.67 6.79 0.73
C ASP A 82 -18.55 7.20 -0.74
N LEU A 83 -17.52 6.75 -1.46
CA LEU A 83 -17.37 7.01 -2.89
C LEU A 83 -18.49 6.38 -3.74
N GLN A 84 -19.19 5.35 -3.25
CA GLN A 84 -20.25 4.68 -4.01
C GLN A 84 -21.36 5.65 -4.45
N GLN A 85 -21.69 6.65 -3.64
CA GLN A 85 -22.73 7.64 -3.98
C GLN A 85 -22.36 8.52 -5.19
N TYR A 86 -21.07 8.64 -5.49
CA TYR A 86 -20.55 9.44 -6.61
C TYR A 86 -20.22 8.60 -7.85
N LEU A 87 -20.20 7.28 -7.70
CA LEU A 87 -19.78 6.32 -8.73
C LEU A 87 -20.87 5.25 -8.95
N PRO A 88 -22.11 5.65 -9.34
CA PRO A 88 -23.23 4.71 -9.44
C PRO A 88 -23.03 3.61 -10.49
N ASP A 89 -22.21 3.86 -11.51
CA ASP A 89 -21.91 2.89 -12.58
C ASP A 89 -20.82 1.88 -12.21
N TYR A 90 -20.24 2.00 -11.01
CA TYR A 90 -19.20 1.12 -10.53
C TYR A 90 -19.67 0.34 -9.29
N GLU A 91 -19.26 -0.92 -9.21
CA GLU A 91 -19.34 -1.73 -7.99
C GLU A 91 -18.08 -1.50 -7.16
N LEU A 92 -18.23 -0.94 -5.96
CA LEU A 92 -17.12 -0.75 -5.01
C LEU A 92 -17.09 -1.94 -4.05
N ILE A 93 -15.96 -2.67 -4.05
CA ILE A 93 -15.82 -3.89 -3.27
C ILE A 93 -14.70 -3.72 -2.24
N VAL A 94 -15.04 -3.78 -0.95
CA VAL A 94 -14.08 -3.96 0.14
C VAL A 94 -13.79 -5.46 0.26
N CYS A 95 -12.58 -5.89 -0.11
CA CYS A 95 -12.23 -7.32 -0.14
C CYS A 95 -12.35 -7.99 1.24
N ALA A 96 -12.09 -7.25 2.32
CA ALA A 96 -12.18 -7.76 3.69
C ALA A 96 -13.62 -7.97 4.18
N ASP A 97 -14.65 -7.42 3.51
CA ASP A 97 -16.06 -7.71 3.81
C ASP A 97 -16.48 -9.11 3.28
N LYS A 98 -15.62 -9.74 2.50
CA LYS A 98 -15.86 -11.04 1.87
C LYS A 98 -14.83 -12.06 2.36
N THR A 99 -15.25 -13.29 2.60
CA THR A 99 -14.32 -14.40 2.84
C THR A 99 -13.85 -14.94 1.49
N LEU A 100 -12.77 -14.38 0.96
CA LEU A 100 -12.20 -14.76 -0.33
C LEU A 100 -11.03 -15.73 -0.14
N THR A 101 -11.03 -16.81 -0.91
CA THR A 101 -9.81 -17.59 -1.14
C THR A 101 -8.83 -16.78 -1.99
N LYS A 102 -7.56 -17.17 -2.01
CA LYS A 102 -6.55 -16.51 -2.83
C LYS A 102 -6.93 -16.47 -4.32
N ASN A 103 -7.48 -17.58 -4.84
CA ASN A 103 -7.88 -17.66 -6.24
C ASN A 103 -9.08 -16.76 -6.54
N GLU A 104 -10.06 -16.66 -5.65
CA GLU A 104 -11.21 -15.76 -5.80
C GLU A 104 -10.77 -14.29 -5.77
N TYR A 105 -9.85 -13.95 -4.87
CA TYR A 105 -9.26 -12.61 -4.83
C TYR A 105 -8.51 -12.28 -6.13
N HIS A 106 -7.67 -13.18 -6.63
CA HIS A 106 -6.95 -12.97 -7.88
C HIS A 106 -7.90 -12.86 -9.09
N ASN A 107 -8.95 -13.69 -9.14
CA ASN A 107 -9.97 -13.60 -10.18
C ASN A 107 -10.70 -12.24 -10.14
N LEU A 108 -11.11 -11.81 -8.96
CA LEU A 108 -11.75 -10.52 -8.75
C LEU A 108 -10.82 -9.38 -9.17
N LEU A 109 -9.54 -9.46 -8.81
CA LEU A 109 -8.51 -8.51 -9.19
C LEU A 109 -8.33 -8.47 -10.73
N GLY A 110 -8.29 -9.63 -11.40
CA GLY A 110 -8.20 -9.72 -12.86
C GLY A 110 -9.37 -9.04 -13.59
N ARG A 111 -10.59 -9.10 -13.02
CA ARG A 111 -11.80 -8.48 -13.57
C ARG A 111 -11.96 -7.00 -13.24
N ALA A 112 -11.40 -6.54 -12.14
CA ALA A 112 -11.54 -5.17 -11.70
C ALA A 112 -10.83 -4.19 -12.65
N LYS A 113 -11.41 -3.00 -12.83
CA LYS A 113 -10.79 -1.89 -13.56
C LYS A 113 -9.75 -1.16 -12.73
N MET A 114 -10.00 -1.07 -11.41
CA MET A 114 -9.21 -0.22 -10.53
C MET A 114 -8.97 -0.88 -9.18
N VAL A 115 -7.81 -0.59 -8.61
CA VAL A 115 -7.48 -0.85 -7.21
C VAL A 115 -7.27 0.49 -6.52
N PHE A 116 -8.00 0.72 -5.43
CA PHE A 116 -7.96 1.97 -4.67
C PHE A 116 -7.31 1.77 -3.30
N SER A 117 -6.52 2.75 -2.89
CA SER A 117 -5.95 2.85 -1.56
C SER A 117 -6.06 4.27 -1.02
N ALA A 118 -6.44 4.41 0.25
CA ALA A 118 -6.42 5.66 1.01
C ALA A 118 -5.57 5.55 2.28
N ASN A 119 -4.60 4.66 2.30
CA ASN A 119 -3.84 4.28 3.48
C ASN A 119 -3.11 5.47 4.12
N LEU A 120 -3.21 5.57 5.45
CA LEU A 120 -2.43 6.47 6.31
C LEU A 120 -1.18 5.78 6.89
N GLN A 121 -1.13 4.45 6.82
CA GLN A 121 0.04 3.63 7.19
C GLN A 121 0.25 2.53 6.16
N GLU A 122 1.45 2.46 5.60
CA GLU A 122 1.86 1.42 4.66
C GLU A 122 3.39 1.33 4.64
N THR A 123 3.91 0.13 4.45
CA THR A 123 5.35 -0.11 4.32
C THR A 123 5.79 -0.41 2.90
N LEU A 124 5.03 -1.22 2.18
CA LEU A 124 5.31 -1.61 0.80
C LEU A 124 4.11 -1.41 -0.12
N GLY A 125 2.89 -1.78 0.34
CA GLY A 125 1.68 -1.63 -0.45
C GLY A 125 1.56 -2.64 -1.59
N ILE A 126 1.81 -3.92 -1.35
CA ILE A 126 1.82 -4.98 -2.38
C ILE A 126 0.53 -5.02 -3.20
N SER A 127 -0.62 -4.77 -2.59
CA SER A 127 -1.93 -4.91 -3.22
C SER A 127 -2.14 -4.02 -4.46
N TRP A 128 -1.59 -2.80 -4.49
CA TRP A 128 -1.67 -1.96 -5.69
C TRP A 128 -0.84 -2.54 -6.83
N TYR A 129 0.30 -3.14 -6.48
CA TYR A 129 1.18 -3.75 -7.46
C TYR A 129 0.59 -5.05 -8.03
N GLU A 130 -0.08 -5.86 -7.19
CA GLU A 130 -0.86 -7.01 -7.66
C GLU A 130 -1.91 -6.57 -8.68
N GLY A 131 -2.62 -5.46 -8.41
CA GLY A 131 -3.55 -4.86 -9.35
C GLY A 131 -2.89 -4.48 -10.69
N ALA A 132 -1.76 -3.79 -10.63
CA ALA A 132 -1.02 -3.40 -11.82
C ALA A 132 -0.55 -4.60 -12.67
N LEU A 133 -0.18 -5.71 -12.02
CA LEU A 133 0.25 -6.94 -12.72
C LEU A 133 -0.87 -7.59 -13.55
N VAL A 134 -2.13 -7.34 -13.22
CA VAL A 134 -3.31 -7.87 -13.92
C VAL A 134 -4.10 -6.78 -14.65
N ASP A 135 -3.43 -5.71 -15.05
CA ASP A 135 -4.00 -4.61 -15.85
C ASP A 135 -5.12 -3.81 -15.13
N CYS A 136 -5.18 -3.83 -13.79
CA CYS A 136 -5.95 -2.83 -13.04
C CYS A 136 -5.20 -1.49 -13.04
N ILE A 137 -5.96 -0.40 -12.98
CA ILE A 137 -5.41 0.93 -12.76
C ILE A 137 -5.27 1.13 -11.24
N PRO A 138 -4.06 1.23 -10.69
CA PRO A 138 -3.89 1.62 -9.30
C PRO A 138 -4.24 3.10 -9.09
N MET A 139 -4.97 3.38 -8.01
CA MET A 139 -5.22 4.74 -7.53
C MET A 139 -4.76 4.79 -6.07
N VAL A 140 -3.59 5.37 -5.86
CA VAL A 140 -2.92 5.42 -4.54
C VAL A 140 -2.54 6.85 -4.19
N PRO A 141 -2.51 7.22 -2.91
CA PRO A 141 -2.19 8.59 -2.52
C PRO A 141 -0.70 8.87 -2.68
N ASP A 142 -0.36 10.11 -3.05
CA ASP A 142 1.03 10.57 -3.08
C ASP A 142 1.57 10.78 -1.66
N ARG A 143 1.77 9.69 -0.96
CA ARG A 143 2.36 9.60 0.38
C ARG A 143 2.88 8.20 0.67
N LEU A 144 3.61 8.05 1.78
CA LEU A 144 4.18 6.79 2.25
C LEU A 144 5.11 6.17 1.19
N SER A 145 5.17 4.84 1.13
CA SER A 145 5.93 4.12 0.11
C SER A 145 5.37 4.27 -1.31
N TYR A 146 4.12 4.73 -1.46
CA TYR A 146 3.52 4.91 -2.78
C TYR A 146 4.23 5.97 -3.61
N SER A 147 4.61 7.11 -3.02
CA SER A 147 5.35 8.19 -3.71
C SER A 147 6.67 7.71 -4.30
N GLU A 148 7.29 6.72 -3.67
CA GLU A 148 8.56 6.12 -4.12
C GLU A 148 8.36 5.03 -5.18
N MET A 149 7.30 4.25 -5.06
CA MET A 149 7.16 2.97 -5.75
C MET A 149 6.16 3.00 -6.91
N ALA A 150 5.12 3.82 -6.84
CA ALA A 150 4.13 3.93 -7.89
C ALA A 150 4.57 4.95 -8.96
N ILE A 151 4.17 4.70 -10.22
CA ILE A 151 4.38 5.69 -11.27
C ILE A 151 3.46 6.90 -11.06
N PRO A 152 3.87 8.11 -11.46
CA PRO A 152 3.13 9.34 -11.18
C PRO A 152 1.66 9.34 -11.61
N GLN A 153 1.33 8.63 -12.71
CA GLN A 153 -0.03 8.52 -13.23
C GLN A 153 -1.00 7.78 -12.30
N PHE A 154 -0.49 7.02 -11.33
CA PHE A 154 -1.28 6.28 -10.35
C PHE A 154 -1.44 7.02 -9.03
N LEU A 155 -0.75 8.14 -8.89
CA LEU A 155 -0.75 8.94 -7.66
C LEU A 155 -1.85 10.01 -7.72
N TYR A 156 -2.62 10.12 -6.65
CA TYR A 156 -3.52 11.25 -6.43
C TYR A 156 -3.02 12.10 -5.25
N PRO A 157 -3.36 13.40 -5.19
CA PRO A 157 -2.92 14.29 -4.11
C PRO A 157 -3.26 13.74 -2.73
N SER A 158 -2.27 13.71 -1.84
CA SER A 158 -2.39 13.13 -0.49
C SER A 158 -3.51 13.74 0.34
N ASP A 159 -3.72 15.05 0.22
CA ASP A 159 -4.72 15.84 0.96
C ASP A 159 -6.17 15.46 0.63
N TRP A 160 -6.43 14.83 -0.52
CA TRP A 160 -7.78 14.39 -0.89
C TRP A 160 -8.36 13.33 0.05
N THR A 161 -7.51 12.60 0.74
CA THR A 161 -7.91 11.48 1.61
C THR A 161 -7.31 11.54 3.01
N ILE A 162 -6.81 12.71 3.43
CA ILE A 162 -6.41 12.94 4.82
C ILE A 162 -7.60 13.52 5.57
N ASN A 163 -8.22 12.72 6.45
CA ASN A 163 -9.17 13.23 7.42
C ASN A 163 -8.40 13.77 8.62
N ASP A 164 -8.40 15.09 8.78
CA ASP A 164 -7.56 15.86 9.72
C ASP A 164 -7.71 15.55 11.22
N SER A 165 -8.56 14.64 11.62
CA SER A 165 -8.96 14.63 13.03
C SER A 165 -8.24 13.65 13.95
N LYS A 166 -7.44 12.70 13.47
CA LYS A 166 -6.85 11.67 14.38
C LYS A 166 -5.43 11.18 14.08
N TYR A 167 -4.84 11.47 12.92
CA TYR A 167 -3.55 10.84 12.52
C TYR A 167 -2.44 11.84 12.16
N THR A 168 -2.67 13.14 12.32
CA THR A 168 -1.65 14.18 12.11
C THR A 168 -0.81 14.49 13.36
N GLN A 169 -0.94 13.68 14.41
CA GLN A 169 -0.14 13.82 15.63
C GLN A 169 0.76 12.59 15.81
N HIS A 170 1.75 12.43 14.94
CA HIS A 170 2.99 11.70 15.29
C HIS A 170 4.07 12.04 14.28
#